data_25349c5bdcb60bd5317dfb7d6e3a79f8
#
_entry.id   25349c5bdcb60bd5317dfb7d6e3a79f8
#
_cell.length_a   1.000
_cell.length_b   1.000
_cell.length_c   1.000
_cell.angle_alpha   90.00
_cell.angle_beta   90.00
_cell.angle_gamma   90.00
#
_symmetry.space_group_name_H-M   'P 1'
#
loop_
_entity.id
_entity.type
_entity.pdbx_description
1 polymer ?
#
loop_
_entity_poly.entity_id
_entity_poly.type
_entity_poly.pdbx_seq_one_letter_code
_entity_poly.pdbx_strand_id
1 'polypeptide(L)'
;IYKLLMKTIICGSGDVGYSIADKLSKENFEVTVVDEASDKLNKISENLDVKVVSGSPSLPSVLLNAGAKDCEILIAVTKSDETNMVACQIGYSLFGIPKKIARIRQQDYLKGEWQKLYTN
;
A
#
# COMPACT_ATOMS: atom_id res chain seq x y z
N ILE A 1 -4.14 -29.78 2.06
CA ILE A 1 -3.02 -28.87 1.78
C ILE A 1 -3.50 -27.44 1.81
N TYR A 2 -2.83 -26.62 2.59
CA TYR A 2 -3.18 -25.23 2.75
C TYR A 2 -2.43 -24.38 1.75
N LYS A 3 -3.15 -23.48 1.11
CA LYS A 3 -2.56 -22.48 0.24
C LYS A 3 -2.58 -21.15 0.99
N LEU A 4 -1.41 -20.69 1.41
CA LEU A 4 -1.28 -19.42 2.09
C LEU A 4 -1.19 -18.29 1.08
N LEU A 5 -2.10 -17.33 1.19
CA LEU A 5 -2.05 -16.13 0.39
C LEU A 5 -1.28 -15.05 1.14
N MET A 6 -0.37 -14.38 0.46
CA MET A 6 0.34 -13.26 1.06
C MET A 6 -0.56 -12.03 1.09
N LYS A 7 -0.82 -11.52 2.27
CA LYS A 7 -1.67 -10.34 2.44
C LYS A 7 -0.88 -9.08 2.11
N THR A 8 -1.42 -8.31 1.18
CA THR A 8 -0.77 -7.12 0.66
C THR A 8 -1.73 -5.93 0.71
N ILE A 9 -1.24 -4.79 1.17
CA ILE A 9 -1.96 -3.54 1.11
C ILE A 9 -1.30 -2.66 0.07
N ILE A 10 -2.10 -2.15 -0.88
CA ILE A 10 -1.64 -1.19 -1.88
C ILE A 10 -2.29 0.14 -1.58
N CYS A 11 -1.50 1.16 -1.32
CA CYS A 11 -1.98 2.52 -1.09
C CYS A 11 -1.87 3.29 -2.40
N GLY A 12 -3.01 3.64 -2.96
CA GLY A 12 -3.08 4.33 -4.24
C GLY A 12 -3.87 3.53 -5.27
N SER A 13 -4.80 4.21 -5.94
CA SER A 13 -5.69 3.60 -6.94
C SER A 13 -5.53 4.22 -8.33
N GLY A 14 -4.43 4.94 -8.57
CA GLY A 14 -4.09 5.43 -9.89
C GLY A 14 -3.56 4.32 -10.79
N ASP A 15 -2.98 4.69 -11.92
CA ASP A 15 -2.53 3.69 -12.90
C ASP A 15 -1.51 2.70 -12.33
N VAL A 16 -0.58 3.18 -11.51
CA VAL A 16 0.44 2.31 -10.92
C VAL A 16 -0.18 1.36 -9.91
N GLY A 17 -1.00 1.86 -9.00
CA GLY A 17 -1.68 1.02 -8.01
C GLY A 17 -2.60 0.00 -8.67
N TYR A 18 -3.35 0.41 -9.69
CA TYR A 18 -4.21 -0.49 -10.44
C TYR A 18 -3.40 -1.62 -11.08
N SER A 19 -2.29 -1.29 -11.74
CA SER A 19 -1.46 -2.28 -12.42
C SER A 19 -0.86 -3.30 -11.45
N ILE A 20 -0.38 -2.82 -10.31
CA ILE A 20 0.17 -3.70 -9.29
C ILE A 20 -0.92 -4.60 -8.71
N ALA A 21 -2.09 -4.03 -8.40
CA ALA A 21 -3.21 -4.79 -7.85
C ALA A 21 -3.68 -5.87 -8.83
N ASP A 22 -3.76 -5.54 -10.12
CA ASP A 22 -4.15 -6.48 -11.15
C ASP A 22 -3.18 -7.67 -11.19
N LYS A 23 -1.89 -7.36 -11.24
CA LYS A 23 -0.87 -8.40 -11.33
C LYS A 23 -0.85 -9.28 -10.09
N LEU A 24 -0.82 -8.69 -8.90
CA LEU A 24 -0.71 -9.45 -7.66
C LEU A 24 -1.97 -10.27 -7.37
N SER A 25 -3.15 -9.75 -7.71
CA SER A 25 -4.39 -10.48 -7.48
C SER A 25 -4.47 -11.79 -8.28
N LYS A 26 -3.68 -11.90 -9.34
CA LYS A 26 -3.61 -13.10 -10.17
C LYS A 26 -2.52 -14.07 -9.71
N GLU A 27 -1.74 -13.73 -8.69
CA GLU A 27 -0.54 -14.46 -8.27
C GLU A 27 -0.54 -14.83 -6.78
N ASN A 28 -1.58 -15.40 -6.25
CA ASN A 28 -1.61 -15.88 -4.85
C ASN A 28 -1.40 -14.78 -3.79
N PHE A 29 -1.79 -13.56 -4.11
CA PHE A 29 -1.80 -12.47 -3.13
C PHE A 29 -3.23 -12.13 -2.77
N GLU A 30 -3.46 -11.86 -1.49
CA GLU A 30 -4.71 -11.28 -1.04
C GLU A 30 -4.50 -9.78 -0.98
N VAL A 31 -5.11 -9.05 -1.91
CA VAL A 31 -4.84 -7.64 -2.13
C VAL A 31 -5.97 -6.77 -1.57
N THR A 32 -5.59 -5.75 -0.82
CA THR A 32 -6.51 -4.68 -0.40
C THR A 32 -5.94 -3.36 -0.91
N VAL A 33 -6.77 -2.58 -1.61
CA VAL A 33 -6.37 -1.27 -2.14
C VAL A 33 -7.00 -0.18 -1.28
N VAL A 34 -6.18 0.77 -0.85
CA VAL A 34 -6.60 1.90 0.00
C VAL A 34 -6.43 3.20 -0.77
N ASP A 35 -7.48 4.00 -0.84
CA ASP A 35 -7.42 5.34 -1.45
C ASP A 35 -8.59 6.18 -0.95
N GLU A 36 -8.46 7.49 -1.06
CA GLU A 36 -9.55 8.41 -0.75
C GLU A 36 -10.55 8.52 -1.90
N ALA A 37 -10.13 8.23 -3.12
CA ALA A 37 -10.94 8.41 -4.33
C ALA A 37 -11.92 7.23 -4.50
N SER A 38 -13.14 7.38 -4.02
CA SER A 38 -14.16 6.33 -4.03
C SER A 38 -14.50 5.82 -5.44
N ASP A 39 -14.54 6.71 -6.43
CA ASP A 39 -14.85 6.34 -7.80
C ASP A 39 -13.78 5.42 -8.39
N LYS A 40 -12.50 5.72 -8.12
CA LYS A 40 -11.40 4.87 -8.57
C LYS A 40 -11.40 3.53 -7.86
N LEU A 41 -11.70 3.52 -6.57
CA LEU A 41 -11.81 2.27 -5.82
C LEU A 41 -12.95 1.40 -6.34
N ASN A 42 -14.09 1.99 -6.67
CA ASN A 42 -15.20 1.24 -7.23
C ASN A 42 -14.82 0.58 -8.55
N LYS A 43 -14.10 1.32 -9.39
CA LYS A 43 -13.63 0.78 -10.67
C LYS A 43 -12.70 -0.41 -10.47
N ILE A 44 -11.80 -0.31 -9.50
CA ILE A 44 -10.90 -1.41 -9.17
C ILE A 44 -11.68 -2.62 -8.68
N SER A 45 -12.60 -2.41 -7.75
CA SER A 45 -13.36 -3.50 -7.15
C SER A 45 -14.27 -4.20 -8.16
N GLU A 46 -14.74 -3.49 -9.18
CA GLU A 46 -15.55 -4.07 -10.24
C GLU A 46 -14.74 -4.91 -11.24
N ASN A 47 -13.46 -4.61 -11.39
CA ASN A 47 -12.62 -5.22 -12.43
C ASN A 47 -11.62 -6.22 -11.89
N LEU A 48 -11.26 -6.15 -10.62
CA LEU A 48 -10.21 -6.99 -10.03
C LEU A 48 -10.73 -7.74 -8.81
N ASP A 49 -10.13 -8.88 -8.55
CA ASP A 49 -10.43 -9.68 -7.36
C ASP A 49 -9.61 -9.13 -6.18
N VAL A 50 -10.02 -7.98 -5.67
CA VAL A 50 -9.36 -7.30 -4.56
C VAL A 50 -10.39 -6.71 -3.60
N LYS A 51 -9.96 -6.47 -2.36
CA LYS A 51 -10.75 -5.70 -1.40
C LYS A 51 -10.37 -4.23 -1.53
N VAL A 52 -11.28 -3.35 -1.19
CA VAL A 52 -11.01 -1.90 -1.21
C VAL A 52 -11.41 -1.28 0.12
N VAL A 53 -10.65 -0.27 0.54
CA VAL A 53 -10.94 0.52 1.73
C VAL A 53 -10.80 1.99 1.38
N SER A 54 -11.86 2.75 1.62
CA SER A 54 -11.86 4.18 1.35
C SER A 54 -11.32 4.95 2.56
N GLY A 55 -10.33 5.78 2.32
CA GLY A 55 -9.72 6.60 3.37
C GLY A 55 -8.29 6.93 3.02
N SER A 56 -7.69 7.83 3.82
CA SER A 56 -6.30 8.20 3.61
C SER A 56 -5.35 7.13 4.13
N PRO A 57 -4.39 6.68 3.30
CA PRO A 57 -3.37 5.73 3.75
C PRO A 57 -2.43 6.29 4.81
N SER A 58 -2.48 7.59 5.07
CA SER A 58 -1.67 8.22 6.13
C SER A 58 -2.31 8.14 7.50
N LEU A 59 -3.47 7.48 7.64
CA LEU A 59 -4.15 7.33 8.92
C LEU A 59 -4.06 5.90 9.43
N PRO A 60 -3.56 5.70 10.66
CA PRO A 60 -3.44 4.35 11.21
C PRO A 60 -4.75 3.57 11.24
N SER A 61 -5.88 4.23 11.54
CA SER A 61 -7.18 3.57 11.58
C SER A 61 -7.59 3.01 10.22
N VAL A 62 -7.25 3.71 9.15
CA VAL A 62 -7.57 3.27 7.78
C VAL A 62 -6.73 2.04 7.43
N LEU A 63 -5.44 2.06 7.74
CA LEU A 63 -4.58 0.91 7.51
C LEU A 63 -4.99 -0.28 8.36
N LEU A 64 -5.41 -0.05 9.59
CA LEU A 64 -5.93 -1.11 10.44
C LEU A 64 -7.14 -1.78 9.80
N ASN A 65 -8.09 -0.99 9.28
CA ASN A 65 -9.26 -1.52 8.60
C ASN A 65 -8.90 -2.29 7.32
N ALA A 66 -7.79 -1.96 6.71
CA ALA A 66 -7.31 -2.64 5.51
C ALA A 66 -6.57 -3.95 5.81
N GLY A 67 -6.42 -4.29 7.09
CA GLY A 67 -5.78 -5.55 7.48
C GLY A 67 -4.30 -5.43 7.81
N ALA A 68 -3.85 -4.25 8.26
CA ALA A 68 -2.42 -4.02 8.52
C ALA A 68 -1.82 -4.98 9.56
N LYS A 69 -2.61 -5.47 10.50
CA LYS A 69 -2.10 -6.38 11.55
C LYS A 69 -1.56 -7.69 10.98
N ASP A 70 -2.14 -8.16 9.88
CA ASP A 70 -1.75 -9.41 9.25
C ASP A 70 -1.06 -9.20 7.91
N CYS A 71 -0.78 -7.97 7.58
CA CYS A 71 -0.19 -7.62 6.29
C CYS A 71 1.29 -7.99 6.26
N GLU A 72 1.72 -8.53 5.14
CA GLU A 72 3.12 -8.92 4.92
C GLU A 72 3.86 -7.93 4.04
N ILE A 73 3.14 -7.26 3.14
CA ILE A 73 3.74 -6.30 2.21
C ILE A 73 2.84 -5.08 2.11
N LEU A 74 3.41 -3.90 2.32
CA LEU A 74 2.73 -2.63 2.13
C LEU A 74 3.40 -1.90 0.97
N ILE A 75 2.62 -1.55 -0.05
CA ILE A 75 3.11 -0.87 -1.24
C ILE A 75 2.41 0.47 -1.35
N ALA A 76 3.14 1.55 -1.11
CA ALA A 76 2.58 2.90 -1.11
C ALA A 76 2.99 3.63 -2.39
N VAL A 77 2.03 3.79 -3.29
CA VAL A 77 2.24 4.36 -4.63
C VAL A 77 1.21 5.44 -4.97
N THR A 78 0.84 6.22 -3.97
CA THR A 78 -0.01 7.39 -4.20
C THR A 78 0.77 8.49 -4.92
N LYS A 79 0.10 9.57 -5.29
CA LYS A 79 0.76 10.71 -5.92
C LYS A 79 1.56 11.56 -4.93
N SER A 80 1.38 11.33 -3.63
CA SER A 80 2.04 12.10 -2.58
C SER A 80 3.19 11.30 -1.96
N ASP A 81 4.42 11.79 -2.13
CA ASP A 81 5.58 11.19 -1.49
C ASP A 81 5.41 11.15 0.03
N GLU A 82 4.88 12.22 0.61
CA GLU A 82 4.68 12.32 2.06
C GLU A 82 3.70 11.27 2.55
N THR A 83 2.59 11.07 1.85
CA THR A 83 1.63 10.03 2.18
C THR A 83 2.27 8.64 2.09
N ASN A 84 3.07 8.41 1.05
CA ASN A 84 3.75 7.14 0.86
C ASN A 84 4.73 6.87 2.01
N MET A 85 5.49 7.89 2.41
CA MET A 85 6.43 7.78 3.51
C MET A 85 5.72 7.53 4.84
N VAL A 86 4.64 8.27 5.10
CA VAL A 86 3.89 8.13 6.35
C VAL A 86 3.24 6.75 6.43
N ALA A 87 2.64 6.28 5.35
CA ALA A 87 2.03 4.95 5.32
C ALA A 87 3.05 3.85 5.65
N CYS A 88 4.23 3.93 5.06
CA CYS A 88 5.29 2.96 5.34
C CYS A 88 5.83 3.08 6.76
N GLN A 89 5.93 4.31 7.29
CA GLN A 89 6.35 4.51 8.66
C GLN A 89 5.34 3.92 9.65
N ILE A 90 4.05 4.12 9.40
CA ILE A 90 2.99 3.53 10.23
C ILE A 90 3.07 2.00 10.15
N GLY A 91 3.24 1.47 8.95
CA GLY A 91 3.37 0.03 8.75
C GLY A 91 4.52 -0.56 9.55
N TYR A 92 5.63 0.15 9.60
CA TYR A 92 6.79 -0.28 10.37
C TYR A 92 6.56 -0.12 11.88
N SER A 93 6.20 1.08 12.32
CA SER A 93 6.20 1.43 13.74
C SER A 93 5.02 0.84 14.51
N LEU A 94 3.83 0.78 13.90
CA LEU A 94 2.62 0.36 14.58
C LEU A 94 2.23 -1.08 14.28
N PHE A 95 2.53 -1.57 13.10
CA PHE A 95 2.03 -2.88 12.67
C PHE A 95 3.12 -3.91 12.39
N GLY A 96 4.39 -3.51 12.39
CA GLY A 96 5.49 -4.43 12.16
C GLY A 96 5.43 -5.14 10.81
N ILE A 97 4.93 -4.48 9.78
CA ILE A 97 4.82 -5.09 8.45
C ILE A 97 6.22 -5.39 7.92
N PRO A 98 6.50 -6.64 7.54
CA PRO A 98 7.87 -7.04 7.15
C PRO A 98 8.43 -6.31 5.95
N LYS A 99 7.63 -6.12 4.90
CA LYS A 99 8.11 -5.46 3.67
C LYS A 99 7.27 -4.23 3.39
N LYS A 100 7.95 -3.11 3.17
CA LYS A 100 7.33 -1.83 2.90
C LYS A 100 8.04 -1.20 1.71
N ILE A 101 7.27 -0.80 0.71
CA ILE A 101 7.79 -0.18 -0.50
C ILE A 101 7.07 1.15 -0.68
N ALA A 102 7.81 2.24 -0.77
CA ALA A 102 7.24 3.55 -1.02
C ALA A 102 7.80 4.11 -2.32
N ARG A 103 6.90 4.60 -3.18
CA ARG A 103 7.32 5.35 -4.36
C ARG A 103 7.65 6.77 -3.94
N ILE A 104 8.88 7.19 -4.23
CA ILE A 104 9.36 8.53 -3.94
C ILE A 104 9.79 9.19 -5.24
N ARG A 105 9.14 10.28 -5.59
CA ARG A 105 9.44 11.03 -6.81
C ARG A 105 10.34 12.22 -6.59
N GLN A 106 10.27 12.84 -5.41
CA GLN A 106 11.07 14.02 -5.11
C GLN A 106 12.52 13.62 -4.88
N GLN A 107 13.39 14.11 -5.75
CA GLN A 107 14.82 13.78 -5.72
C GLN A 107 15.49 14.15 -4.42
N ASP A 108 15.00 15.19 -3.76
CA ASP A 108 15.58 15.66 -2.51
C ASP A 108 15.60 14.59 -1.43
N TYR A 109 14.53 13.79 -1.36
CA TYR A 109 14.44 12.69 -0.38
C TYR A 109 15.42 11.56 -0.68
N LEU A 110 15.93 11.47 -1.90
CA LEU A 110 16.78 10.36 -2.35
C LEU A 110 18.26 10.67 -2.26
N LYS A 111 18.64 11.88 -1.80
CA LYS A 111 20.03 12.33 -1.75
C LYS A 111 20.65 12.12 -0.39
N GLY A 112 21.96 11.69 -0.41
CA GLY A 112 22.80 11.68 0.77
C GLY A 112 22.17 11.04 1.99
N GLU A 113 22.20 11.76 3.11
CA GLU A 113 21.71 11.25 4.38
C GLU A 113 20.20 11.06 4.43
N TRP A 114 19.45 11.74 3.56
CA TRP A 114 18.01 11.61 3.54
C TRP A 114 17.54 10.21 3.13
N GLN A 115 18.40 9.46 2.47
CA GLN A 115 18.09 8.06 2.14
C GLN A 115 17.87 7.20 3.38
N LYS A 116 18.41 7.59 4.53
CA LYS A 116 18.24 6.86 5.78
C LYS A 116 16.77 6.79 6.24
N LEU A 117 15.92 7.67 5.72
CA LEU A 117 14.50 7.64 6.04
C LEU A 117 13.81 6.37 5.54
N TYR A 118 14.40 5.67 4.59
CA TYR A 118 13.81 4.51 3.92
C TYR A 118 14.54 3.20 4.18
N THR A 119 15.59 3.23 4.96
CA THR A 119 16.34 2.03 5.29
C THR A 119 16.08 1.67 6.74
N ASN A 120 15.80 0.43 6.98
CA ASN A 120 15.53 -0.09 8.32
C ASN A 120 16.58 -1.11 8.70
#